data_9d03bd477c8d8691f530649767e32668
#
_entry.id   9d03bd477c8d8691f530649767e32668
#
_cell.length_a   1.000
_cell.length_b   1.000
_cell.length_c   1.000
_cell.angle_alpha   90.00
_cell.angle_beta   90.00
_cell.angle_gamma   90.00
#
_symmetry.space_group_name_H-M   'P 1'
#
loop_
_entity.id
_entity.type
_entity.pdbx_description
1 polymer ?
#
loop_
_entity_poly.entity_id
_entity_poly.type
_entity_poly.pdbx_seq_one_letter_code
_entity_poly.pdbx_strand_id
1 'polypeptide(L)'
;TNGNKNKSIIYPYKNGKIIEETSFNQDNPETYNYLLENKVELAKRDKGNKKYPAWYAYGRSQSIKYSTKTCIYIPCFIDPVNLENCLFIKKGMLHQGCLCIEPHNEDDINKIINCVIENVEFINENSSKRSGGWINISSRTLYEIPLNPTTLD
;
A
#
# COMPACT_ATOMS: atom_id res chain seq x y z
N THR A 1 0.66 -11.16 5.10
CA THR A 1 0.71 -12.06 3.93
C THR A 1 2.17 -12.36 3.64
N ASN A 2 2.61 -13.58 3.87
CA ASN A 2 3.92 -14.05 3.43
C ASN A 2 3.99 -13.88 1.91
N GLY A 3 4.62 -12.82 1.46
CA GLY A 3 4.79 -12.55 0.04
C GLY A 3 5.45 -13.74 -0.61
N ASN A 4 4.84 -14.23 -1.69
CA ASN A 4 5.44 -15.29 -2.47
C ASN A 4 6.79 -14.77 -2.99
N LYS A 5 7.88 -15.25 -2.42
CA LYS A 5 9.26 -14.80 -2.71
C LYS A 5 9.67 -15.01 -4.18
N ASN A 6 8.85 -15.68 -4.95
CA ASN A 6 9.11 -16.02 -6.36
C ASN A 6 8.45 -15.06 -7.36
N LYS A 7 7.83 -13.96 -6.89
CA LYS A 7 7.23 -12.96 -7.78
C LYS A 7 7.98 -11.64 -7.67
N SER A 8 8.41 -11.12 -8.81
CA SER A 8 8.97 -9.77 -8.94
C SER A 8 7.92 -8.83 -9.48
N ILE A 9 8.04 -7.56 -9.15
CA ILE A 9 7.19 -6.48 -9.65
C ILE A 9 8.02 -5.60 -10.59
N ILE A 10 7.50 -5.31 -11.77
CA ILE A 10 8.09 -4.30 -12.66
C ILE A 10 7.64 -2.94 -12.13
N TYR A 11 8.60 -2.12 -11.70
CA TYR A 11 8.33 -0.81 -11.12
C TYR A 11 9.01 0.30 -11.95
N PRO A 12 8.35 0.82 -13.02
CA PRO A 12 8.94 1.78 -13.94
C PRO A 12 8.86 3.22 -13.42
N TYR A 13 9.17 3.43 -12.13
CA TYR A 13 9.10 4.74 -11.49
C TYR A 13 10.38 5.03 -10.71
N LYS A 14 10.79 6.30 -10.70
CA LYS A 14 11.87 6.85 -9.87
C LYS A 14 11.34 8.04 -9.10
N ASN A 15 11.46 8.04 -7.79
CA ASN A 15 10.94 9.10 -6.91
C ASN A 15 9.44 9.42 -7.14
N GLY A 16 8.63 8.40 -7.40
CA GLY A 16 7.19 8.53 -7.65
C GLY A 16 6.82 9.09 -9.03
N LYS A 17 7.80 9.33 -9.90
CA LYS A 17 7.60 9.76 -11.29
C LYS A 17 7.91 8.61 -12.24
N ILE A 18 7.13 8.52 -13.33
CA ILE A 18 7.40 7.54 -14.39
C ILE A 18 8.80 7.79 -14.99
N ILE A 19 9.57 6.73 -15.19
CA ILE A 19 10.86 6.81 -15.89
C ILE A 19 10.57 7.11 -17.35
N GLU A 20 11.32 8.02 -17.94
CA GLU A 20 11.20 8.37 -19.34
C GLU A 20 11.52 7.15 -20.23
N GLU A 21 10.81 6.99 -21.36
CA GLU A 21 10.82 5.74 -22.15
C GLU A 21 12.21 5.38 -22.68
N THR A 22 12.95 6.37 -23.16
CA THR A 22 14.31 6.16 -23.68
C THR A 22 15.25 5.66 -22.58
N SER A 23 15.22 6.33 -21.41
CA SER A 23 16.02 5.93 -20.26
C SER A 23 15.61 4.55 -19.73
N PHE A 24 14.29 4.27 -19.70
CA PHE A 24 13.80 2.98 -19.25
C PHE A 24 14.28 1.83 -20.15
N ASN A 25 14.24 2.04 -21.46
CA ASN A 25 14.74 1.07 -22.44
C ASN A 25 16.25 0.86 -22.33
N GLN A 26 17.02 1.95 -22.16
CA GLN A 26 18.48 1.88 -22.04
C GLN A 26 18.95 1.18 -20.76
N ASP A 27 18.32 1.53 -19.64
CA ASP A 27 18.73 1.03 -18.33
C ASP A 27 18.18 -0.37 -18.02
N ASN A 28 17.06 -0.75 -18.65
CA ASN A 28 16.35 -2.01 -18.39
C ASN A 28 15.81 -2.67 -19.68
N PRO A 29 16.67 -3.00 -20.66
CA PRO A 29 16.23 -3.42 -22.00
C PRO A 29 15.38 -4.70 -21.98
N GLU A 30 15.73 -5.67 -21.15
CA GLU A 30 14.96 -6.93 -21.05
C GLU A 30 13.55 -6.70 -20.52
N THR A 31 13.44 -5.88 -19.46
CA THR A 31 12.14 -5.51 -18.89
C THR A 31 11.31 -4.69 -19.85
N TYR A 32 11.94 -3.77 -20.58
CA TYR A 32 11.27 -2.98 -21.59
C TYR A 32 10.73 -3.84 -22.74
N ASN A 33 11.54 -4.77 -23.24
CA ASN A 33 11.12 -5.71 -24.31
C ASN A 33 9.96 -6.59 -23.86
N TYR A 34 10.02 -7.15 -22.63
CA TYR A 34 8.91 -7.89 -22.07
C TYR A 34 7.60 -7.07 -22.02
N LEU A 35 7.68 -5.82 -21.60
CA LEU A 35 6.50 -4.94 -21.60
C LEU A 35 6.04 -4.60 -23.02
N LEU A 36 6.96 -4.43 -23.96
CA LEU A 36 6.66 -4.12 -25.36
C LEU A 36 5.89 -5.25 -26.04
N GLU A 37 6.28 -6.51 -25.79
CA GLU A 37 5.54 -7.70 -26.25
C GLU A 37 4.10 -7.73 -25.72
N ASN A 38 3.87 -7.20 -24.52
CA ASN A 38 2.57 -7.13 -23.88
C ASN A 38 1.82 -5.79 -24.11
N LYS A 39 2.34 -4.89 -24.96
CA LYS A 39 1.81 -3.53 -25.15
C LYS A 39 0.35 -3.52 -25.57
N VAL A 40 -0.05 -4.44 -26.46
CA VAL A 40 -1.43 -4.56 -26.95
C VAL A 40 -2.38 -4.91 -25.81
N GLU A 41 -1.99 -5.84 -24.95
CA GLU A 41 -2.80 -6.21 -23.77
C GLU A 41 -2.85 -5.07 -22.74
N LEU A 42 -1.73 -4.39 -22.53
CA LEU A 42 -1.68 -3.23 -21.67
C LEU A 42 -2.58 -2.08 -22.16
N ALA A 43 -2.74 -1.93 -23.47
CA ALA A 43 -3.62 -0.91 -24.05
C ALA A 43 -5.12 -1.19 -23.81
N LYS A 44 -5.51 -2.44 -23.53
CA LYS A 44 -6.91 -2.81 -23.22
C LYS A 44 -7.34 -2.43 -21.80
N ARG A 45 -6.40 -2.01 -20.94
CA ARG A 45 -6.71 -1.60 -19.56
C ARG A 45 -7.73 -0.48 -19.54
N ASP A 46 -8.59 -0.47 -18.52
CA ASP A 46 -9.68 0.51 -18.38
C ASP A 46 -10.52 0.67 -19.66
N LYS A 47 -10.75 -0.44 -20.38
CA LYS A 47 -11.48 -0.51 -21.65
C LYS A 47 -10.87 0.35 -22.75
N GLY A 48 -9.55 0.64 -22.70
CA GLY A 48 -8.83 1.48 -23.66
C GLY A 48 -9.10 2.98 -23.54
N ASN A 49 -9.93 3.41 -22.60
CA ASN A 49 -10.42 4.80 -22.52
C ASN A 49 -9.54 5.72 -21.68
N LYS A 50 -8.63 5.16 -20.86
CA LYS A 50 -7.80 5.96 -19.97
C LYS A 50 -6.46 6.32 -20.62
N LYS A 51 -6.12 7.62 -20.58
CA LYS A 51 -4.78 8.09 -20.94
C LYS A 51 -3.84 7.92 -19.75
N TYR A 52 -2.73 7.26 -19.98
CA TYR A 52 -1.65 7.06 -19.01
C TYR A 52 -0.46 7.98 -19.33
N PRO A 53 0.36 8.35 -18.32
CA PRO A 53 1.56 9.18 -18.57
C PRO A 53 2.60 8.48 -19.45
N ALA A 54 2.60 7.15 -19.47
CA ALA A 54 3.31 6.30 -20.41
C ALA A 54 2.51 5.00 -20.58
N TRP A 55 2.65 4.33 -21.72
CA TRP A 55 1.93 3.10 -22.02
C TRP A 55 2.25 1.95 -21.03
N TYR A 56 3.44 1.97 -20.42
CA TYR A 56 3.89 1.02 -19.41
C TYR A 56 3.60 1.49 -17.96
N ALA A 57 2.97 2.63 -17.78
CA ALA A 57 2.61 3.14 -16.45
C ALA A 57 1.54 2.26 -15.79
N TYR A 58 1.47 2.26 -14.44
CA TYR A 58 0.43 1.55 -13.72
C TYR A 58 -0.96 2.13 -14.00
N GLY A 59 -1.96 1.27 -13.99
CA GLY A 59 -3.36 1.66 -14.15
C GLY A 59 -3.88 2.57 -13.02
N ARG A 60 -3.32 2.41 -11.83
CA ARG A 60 -3.59 3.24 -10.65
C ARG A 60 -2.28 3.76 -10.08
N SER A 61 -2.26 5.04 -9.76
CA SER A 61 -1.08 5.73 -9.22
C SER A 61 -0.99 5.72 -7.68
N GLN A 62 -1.97 5.10 -7.01
CA GLN A 62 -1.92 4.96 -5.56
C GLN A 62 -0.71 4.10 -5.17
N SER A 63 0.00 4.52 -4.15
CA SER A 63 1.19 3.82 -3.63
C SER A 63 2.39 3.73 -4.60
N ILE A 64 2.42 4.53 -5.66
CA ILE A 64 3.62 4.66 -6.51
C ILE A 64 4.78 5.28 -5.73
N LYS A 65 4.48 6.22 -4.85
CA LYS A 65 5.46 6.80 -3.92
C LYS A 65 5.35 6.08 -2.59
N TYR A 66 6.43 5.48 -2.13
CA TYR A 66 6.51 4.82 -0.85
C TYR A 66 7.51 5.54 0.06
N SER A 67 7.28 5.42 1.37
CA SER A 67 8.20 5.97 2.36
C SER A 67 9.51 5.17 2.35
N THR A 68 10.63 5.86 2.52
CA THR A 68 11.93 5.25 2.78
C THR A 68 12.19 5.03 4.28
N LYS A 69 11.26 5.50 5.13
CA LYS A 69 11.29 5.31 6.57
C LYS A 69 10.65 3.99 6.98
N THR A 70 10.82 3.64 8.24
CA THR A 70 10.11 2.53 8.87
C THR A 70 8.64 2.92 9.05
N CYS A 71 7.72 2.08 8.56
CA CYS A 71 6.29 2.31 8.59
C CYS A 71 5.55 1.11 9.17
N ILE A 72 4.35 1.38 9.69
CA ILE A 72 3.39 0.37 10.13
C ILE A 72 2.40 0.16 9.00
N TYR A 73 2.17 -1.09 8.62
CA TYR A 73 1.24 -1.47 7.57
C TYR A 73 0.06 -2.24 8.15
N ILE A 74 -1.14 -1.83 7.76
CA ILE A 74 -2.41 -2.40 8.20
C ILE A 74 -3.15 -2.88 6.95
N PRO A 75 -3.47 -4.18 6.78
CA PRO A 75 -4.30 -4.62 5.68
C PRO A 75 -5.66 -3.92 5.67
N CYS A 76 -6.11 -3.46 4.48
CA CYS A 76 -7.43 -2.85 4.37
C CYS A 76 -8.56 -3.83 4.67
N PHE A 77 -8.38 -5.11 4.34
CA PHE A 77 -9.35 -6.18 4.58
C PHE A 77 -8.81 -7.10 5.67
N ILE A 78 -9.54 -7.22 6.75
CA ILE A 78 -9.10 -8.00 7.91
C ILE A 78 -10.31 -8.51 8.71
N ASP A 79 -10.10 -9.60 9.42
CA ASP A 79 -10.92 -10.03 10.54
C ASP A 79 -10.48 -9.23 11.78
N PRO A 80 -11.37 -8.45 12.43
CA PRO A 80 -11.01 -7.64 13.60
C PRO A 80 -10.36 -8.43 14.73
N VAL A 81 -10.77 -9.67 14.93
CA VAL A 81 -10.23 -10.57 15.97
C VAL A 81 -8.73 -10.84 15.76
N ASN A 82 -8.27 -10.73 14.51
CA ASN A 82 -6.88 -10.98 14.12
C ASN A 82 -6.08 -9.69 13.84
N LEU A 83 -6.60 -8.50 14.21
CA LEU A 83 -5.97 -7.22 13.88
C LEU A 83 -4.50 -7.19 14.33
N GLU A 84 -4.22 -7.56 15.57
CA GLU A 84 -2.87 -7.58 16.14
C GLU A 84 -1.88 -8.41 15.29
N ASN A 85 -2.31 -9.58 14.84
CA ASN A 85 -1.48 -10.49 14.04
C ASN A 85 -1.31 -10.04 12.57
N CYS A 86 -2.10 -9.06 12.14
CA CYS A 86 -2.08 -8.55 10.76
C CYS A 86 -1.23 -7.30 10.60
N LEU A 87 -0.88 -6.62 11.71
CA LEU A 87 0.00 -5.46 11.68
C LEU A 87 1.44 -5.89 11.40
N PHE A 88 2.14 -5.16 10.56
CA PHE A 88 3.57 -5.43 10.35
C PHE A 88 4.36 -4.15 10.12
N ILE A 89 5.61 -4.18 10.54
CA ILE A 89 6.55 -3.07 10.46
C ILE A 89 7.52 -3.37 9.34
N LYS A 90 7.74 -2.42 8.44
CA LYS A 90 8.73 -2.56 7.38
C LYS A 90 9.24 -1.21 6.89
N LYS A 91 10.51 -1.18 6.47
CA LYS A 91 11.16 -0.02 5.87
C LYS A 91 11.12 -0.14 4.36
N GLY A 92 10.77 0.96 3.68
CA GLY A 92 10.92 1.07 2.23
C GLY A 92 10.12 0.03 1.43
N MET A 93 8.82 -0.13 1.71
CA MET A 93 7.99 -1.13 1.05
C MET A 93 6.96 -0.49 0.12
N LEU A 94 6.91 -0.97 -1.13
CA LEU A 94 5.72 -0.79 -1.97
C LEU A 94 4.59 -1.65 -1.40
N HIS A 95 3.40 -1.07 -1.27
CA HIS A 95 2.25 -1.76 -0.70
C HIS A 95 1.01 -1.57 -1.57
N GLN A 96 0.15 -2.57 -1.57
CA GLN A 96 -1.18 -2.51 -2.17
C GLN A 96 -2.15 -3.29 -1.28
N GLY A 97 -3.34 -2.72 -1.05
CA GLY A 97 -4.34 -3.32 -0.17
C GLY A 97 -4.00 -3.19 1.33
N CYS A 98 -3.06 -2.31 1.67
CA CYS A 98 -2.71 -1.94 3.03
C CYS A 98 -2.79 -0.43 3.20
N LEU A 99 -3.11 0.02 4.39
CA LEU A 99 -2.85 1.37 4.87
C LEU A 99 -1.43 1.43 5.40
N CYS A 100 -0.77 2.58 5.23
CA CYS A 100 0.59 2.81 5.69
C CYS A 100 0.60 4.00 6.64
N ILE A 101 1.06 3.78 7.86
CA ILE A 101 1.29 4.82 8.85
C ILE A 101 2.79 5.08 8.91
N GLU A 102 3.19 6.28 8.55
CA GLU A 102 4.56 6.76 8.71
C GLU A 102 4.65 7.55 10.01
N PRO A 103 5.32 7.04 11.06
CA PRO A 103 5.47 7.76 12.31
C PRO A 103 6.41 8.96 12.13
N HIS A 104 6.17 10.02 12.88
CA HIS A 104 7.10 11.17 12.92
C HIS A 104 8.42 10.77 13.56
N ASN A 105 8.37 9.96 14.63
CA ASN A 105 9.53 9.37 15.30
C ASN A 105 9.39 7.83 15.29
N GLU A 106 10.46 7.12 14.98
CA GLU A 106 10.45 5.66 14.99
C GLU A 106 10.21 5.08 16.39
N ASP A 107 10.55 5.80 17.46
CA ASP A 107 10.30 5.41 18.83
C ASP A 107 8.80 5.31 19.17
N ASP A 108 7.94 5.99 18.40
CA ASP A 108 6.49 5.95 18.59
C ASP A 108 5.80 4.74 17.94
N ILE A 109 6.53 3.90 17.20
CA ILE A 109 5.96 2.76 16.49
C ILE A 109 5.13 1.87 17.41
N ASN A 110 5.70 1.49 18.58
CA ASN A 110 4.99 0.63 19.52
C ASN A 110 3.78 1.32 20.16
N LYS A 111 3.86 2.62 20.44
CA LYS A 111 2.73 3.41 20.94
C LYS A 111 1.60 3.44 19.92
N ILE A 112 1.92 3.66 18.64
CA ILE A 112 0.92 3.68 17.55
C ILE A 112 0.28 2.31 17.38
N ILE A 113 1.05 1.22 17.41
CA ILE A 113 0.54 -0.15 17.30
C ILE A 113 -0.43 -0.43 18.45
N ASN A 114 -0.03 -0.14 19.70
CA ASN A 114 -0.87 -0.35 20.86
C ASN A 114 -2.17 0.47 20.75
N CYS A 115 -2.08 1.72 20.34
CA CYS A 115 -3.25 2.57 20.12
C CYS A 115 -4.22 1.94 19.10
N VAL A 116 -3.72 1.39 18.00
CA VAL A 116 -4.57 0.72 17.00
C VAL A 116 -5.21 -0.55 17.56
N ILE A 117 -4.47 -1.35 18.32
CA ILE A 117 -4.96 -2.61 18.92
C ILE A 117 -6.01 -2.32 19.99
N GLU A 118 -5.76 -1.38 20.90
CA GLU A 118 -6.68 -1.00 21.97
C GLU A 118 -8.00 -0.43 21.44
N ASN A 119 -7.98 0.15 20.23
CA ASN A 119 -9.17 0.69 19.60
C ASN A 119 -9.81 -0.25 18.55
N VAL A 120 -9.60 -1.56 18.65
CA VAL A 120 -10.13 -2.55 17.69
C VAL A 120 -11.66 -2.51 17.59
N GLU A 121 -12.36 -2.28 18.69
CA GLU A 121 -13.83 -2.17 18.71
C GLU A 121 -14.30 -0.94 17.94
N PHE A 122 -13.68 0.22 18.19
CA PHE A 122 -13.94 1.45 17.45
C PHE A 122 -13.70 1.26 15.94
N ILE A 123 -12.55 0.65 15.58
CA ILE A 123 -12.20 0.36 14.20
C ILE A 123 -13.25 -0.57 13.57
N ASN A 124 -13.66 -1.61 14.29
CA ASN A 124 -14.69 -2.53 13.86
C ASN A 124 -16.00 -1.80 13.59
N GLU A 125 -16.51 -1.01 14.53
CA GLU A 125 -17.78 -0.28 14.42
C GLU A 125 -17.79 0.74 13.29
N ASN A 126 -16.66 1.43 13.05
CA ASN A 126 -16.52 2.51 12.08
C ASN A 126 -15.96 2.06 10.72
N SER A 127 -15.86 0.75 10.48
CA SER A 127 -15.41 0.17 9.21
C SER A 127 -16.55 -0.47 8.42
N SER A 128 -16.41 -0.50 7.09
CA SER A 128 -17.39 -1.16 6.23
C SER A 128 -17.38 -2.67 6.45
N LYS A 129 -18.52 -3.23 6.83
CA LYS A 129 -18.69 -4.66 7.06
C LYS A 129 -18.65 -5.45 5.75
N ARG A 130 -18.10 -6.65 5.82
CA ARG A 130 -18.02 -7.63 4.74
C ARG A 130 -18.54 -8.98 5.21
N SER A 131 -18.78 -9.88 4.28
CA SER A 131 -19.21 -11.24 4.61
C SER A 131 -18.18 -11.95 5.49
N GLY A 132 -18.67 -12.87 6.36
CA GLY A 132 -17.80 -13.67 7.22
C GLY A 132 -17.15 -12.92 8.38
N GLY A 133 -17.70 -11.77 8.82
CA GLY A 133 -17.15 -11.00 9.95
C GLY A 133 -16.00 -10.08 9.58
N TRP A 134 -15.55 -10.08 8.31
CA TRP A 134 -14.47 -9.22 7.84
C TRP A 134 -14.91 -7.75 7.76
N ILE A 135 -13.93 -6.87 7.90
CA ILE A 135 -14.10 -5.43 7.74
C ILE A 135 -13.17 -4.87 6.68
N ASN A 136 -13.55 -3.73 6.13
CA ASN A 136 -12.69 -2.93 5.26
C ASN A 136 -12.34 -1.63 5.98
N ILE A 137 -11.11 -1.54 6.48
CA ILE A 137 -10.57 -0.37 7.18
C ILE A 137 -10.19 0.70 6.15
N SER A 138 -10.55 1.94 6.44
CA SER A 138 -10.14 3.11 5.66
C SER A 138 -9.12 3.97 6.41
N SER A 139 -8.39 4.82 5.71
CA SER A 139 -7.54 5.83 6.36
C SER A 139 -8.35 6.76 7.26
N ARG A 140 -9.57 7.10 6.85
CA ARG A 140 -10.48 7.92 7.65
C ARG A 140 -10.76 7.27 9.02
N THR A 141 -11.07 5.97 9.05
CA THR A 141 -11.30 5.24 10.30
C THR A 141 -10.10 5.35 11.24
N LEU A 142 -8.87 5.27 10.72
CA LEU A 142 -7.66 5.40 11.54
C LEU A 142 -7.45 6.83 12.06
N TYR A 143 -7.78 7.86 11.26
CA TYR A 143 -7.69 9.25 11.71
C TYR A 143 -8.70 9.61 12.79
N GLU A 144 -9.82 8.92 12.85
CA GLU A 144 -10.91 9.16 13.81
C GLU A 144 -10.77 8.34 15.10
N ILE A 145 -9.70 7.55 15.25
CA ILE A 145 -9.44 6.80 16.50
C ILE A 145 -9.34 7.79 17.66
N PRO A 146 -10.13 7.60 18.75
CA PRO A 146 -10.04 8.44 19.93
C PRO A 146 -8.68 8.24 20.62
N LEU A 147 -7.89 9.30 20.66
CA LEU A 147 -6.63 9.27 21.42
C LEU A 147 -6.93 9.46 22.91
N ASN A 148 -6.62 8.46 23.71
CA ASN A 148 -6.63 8.60 25.15
C ASN A 148 -5.46 9.50 25.58
N PRO A 149 -5.67 10.53 26.44
CA PRO A 149 -4.60 11.41 26.89
C PRO A 149 -3.41 10.68 27.56
N THR A 150 -3.65 9.50 28.12
CA THR A 150 -2.64 8.66 28.77
C THR A 150 -1.72 7.89 27.78
N THR A 151 -2.01 7.91 26.50
CA THR A 151 -1.15 7.24 25.47
C THR A 151 -0.11 8.18 24.84
N LEU A 152 -0.11 9.47 25.25
CA LEU A 152 0.77 10.50 24.70
C LEU A 152 1.95 10.88 25.61
N ASP A 153 2.03 10.30 26.83
CA ASP A 153 3.12 10.53 27.82
C ASP A 153 4.29 9.55 27.65
#